data_7ff7803fe7794d10f735b62388c51e53
#
_entry.id   7ff7803fe7794d10f735b62388c51e53
#
_cell.length_a   1.000
_cell.length_b   1.000
_cell.length_c   1.000
_cell.angle_alpha   90.00
_cell.angle_beta   90.00
_cell.angle_gamma   90.00
#
_symmetry.space_group_name_H-M   'P 1'
#
loop_
_entity.id
_entity.type
_entity.pdbx_description
1 polymer ?
#
loop_
_entity_poly.entity_id
_entity_poly.type
_entity_poly.pdbx_seq_one_letter_code
_entity_poly.pdbx_strand_id
1 'polypeptide(L)'
;ALRPEEREMVERNLGFFSTADSLVANNLVLAVYKHITNPECRQYLLRQAFEEAIHTHAYQYCVQSLGLDEARIFNMYRELPAVATKAEWALPFTQSLGDPTFKTGTHKDNQRLLRDLIAFYVVFEGIFFYVGFTQILSLGRRNKLTGVSQQFQYILRDESMHMNFGIDVINQLKNENPTLWTEEFQQEMINLIT
;
A
#
# COMPACT_ATOMS: atom_id res chain seq x y z
N ALA A 1 10.49 -24.60 14.80
CA ALA A 1 9.32 -23.92 15.35
C ALA A 1 9.62 -22.42 15.51
N LEU A 2 8.57 -21.59 15.47
CA LEU A 2 8.67 -20.16 15.78
C LEU A 2 8.73 -19.96 17.30
N ARG A 3 9.50 -18.98 17.73
CA ARG A 3 9.42 -18.45 19.09
C ARG A 3 8.14 -17.61 19.24
N PRO A 4 7.64 -17.39 20.47
CA PRO A 4 6.42 -16.59 20.67
C PRO A 4 6.47 -15.22 20.01
N GLU A 5 7.58 -14.49 20.11
CA GLU A 5 7.77 -13.16 19.53
C GLU A 5 7.77 -13.19 17.98
N GLU A 6 8.34 -14.25 17.41
CA GLU A 6 8.34 -14.45 15.95
C GLU A 6 6.92 -14.76 15.44
N ARG A 7 6.16 -15.54 16.20
CA ARG A 7 4.76 -15.83 15.88
C ARG A 7 3.91 -14.56 15.95
N GLU A 8 4.04 -13.78 17.00
CA GLU A 8 3.34 -12.50 17.16
C GLU A 8 3.68 -11.54 16.02
N MET A 9 4.95 -11.43 15.62
CA MET A 9 5.38 -10.61 14.50
C MET A 9 4.70 -11.05 13.20
N VAL A 10 4.61 -12.35 12.92
CA VAL A 10 3.93 -12.90 11.73
C VAL A 10 2.43 -12.57 11.76
N GLU A 11 1.77 -12.78 12.88
CA GLU A 11 0.34 -12.49 13.06
C GLU A 11 0.04 -11.00 12.79
N ARG A 12 0.85 -10.10 13.35
CA ARG A 12 0.71 -8.65 13.16
C ARG A 12 0.94 -8.23 11.69
N ASN A 13 1.92 -8.82 11.02
CA ASN A 13 2.16 -8.55 9.60
C ASN A 13 1.01 -9.04 8.74
N LEU A 14 0.51 -10.25 8.95
CA LEU A 14 -0.65 -10.78 8.21
C LEU A 14 -1.90 -9.93 8.45
N GLY A 15 -2.13 -9.48 9.70
CA GLY A 15 -3.23 -8.56 10.02
C GLY A 15 -3.10 -7.20 9.34
N PHE A 16 -1.88 -6.67 9.22
CA PHE A 16 -1.64 -5.43 8.48
C PHE A 16 -1.88 -5.61 6.98
N PHE A 17 -1.22 -6.56 6.34
CA PHE A 17 -1.31 -6.77 4.89
C PHE A 17 -2.73 -7.12 4.43
N SER A 18 -3.45 -7.98 5.14
CA SER A 18 -4.83 -8.33 4.79
C SER A 18 -5.77 -7.13 4.75
N THR A 19 -5.51 -6.10 5.55
CA THR A 19 -6.27 -4.85 5.53
C THR A 19 -5.73 -3.88 4.49
N ALA A 20 -4.41 -3.76 4.40
CA ALA A 20 -3.72 -2.82 3.54
C ALA A 20 -4.05 -3.03 2.06
N ASP A 21 -3.89 -4.25 1.54
CA ASP A 21 -4.14 -4.57 0.13
C ASP A 21 -5.62 -4.39 -0.26
N SER A 22 -6.53 -4.65 0.67
CA SER A 22 -7.96 -4.35 0.45
C SER A 22 -8.22 -2.85 0.33
N LEU A 23 -7.55 -2.01 1.13
CA LEU A 23 -7.61 -0.55 1.01
C LEU A 23 -6.98 -0.07 -0.30
N VAL A 24 -5.86 -0.66 -0.69
CA VAL A 24 -5.15 -0.36 -1.95
C VAL A 24 -6.04 -0.65 -3.15
N ALA A 25 -6.59 -1.86 -3.27
CA ALA A 25 -7.47 -2.25 -4.37
C ALA A 25 -8.68 -1.29 -4.51
N ASN A 26 -9.32 -0.97 -3.40
CA ASN A 26 -10.44 -0.02 -3.38
C ASN A 26 -9.99 1.39 -3.80
N ASN A 27 -8.85 1.88 -3.31
CA ASN A 27 -8.34 3.20 -3.67
C ASN A 27 -8.01 3.30 -5.17
N LEU A 28 -7.39 2.28 -5.74
CA LEU A 28 -7.05 2.25 -7.17
C LEU A 28 -8.30 2.38 -8.05
N VAL A 29 -9.32 1.57 -7.78
CA VAL A 29 -10.53 1.51 -8.61
C VAL A 29 -11.45 2.71 -8.35
N LEU A 30 -11.70 3.06 -7.09
CA LEU A 30 -12.71 4.06 -6.72
C LEU A 30 -12.16 5.50 -6.71
N ALA A 31 -10.86 5.67 -6.58
CA ALA A 31 -10.25 6.98 -6.42
C ALA A 31 -9.26 7.32 -7.54
N VAL A 32 -8.14 6.63 -7.64
CA VAL A 32 -7.03 7.00 -8.54
C VAL A 32 -7.42 6.89 -10.01
N TYR A 33 -8.07 5.80 -10.41
CA TYR A 33 -8.39 5.47 -11.80
C TYR A 33 -9.12 6.59 -12.55
N LYS A 34 -10.06 7.28 -11.90
CA LYS A 34 -10.84 8.35 -12.55
C LYS A 34 -10.03 9.60 -12.89
N HIS A 35 -8.89 9.82 -12.21
CA HIS A 35 -8.03 10.98 -12.41
C HIS A 35 -6.91 10.74 -13.42
N ILE A 36 -6.61 9.49 -13.75
CA ILE A 36 -5.62 9.13 -14.76
C ILE A 36 -6.31 9.02 -16.12
N THR A 37 -5.86 9.79 -17.10
CA THR A 37 -6.48 9.86 -18.43
C THR A 37 -5.77 9.01 -19.47
N ASN A 38 -4.47 8.74 -19.30
CA ASN A 38 -3.70 7.90 -20.21
C ASN A 38 -4.24 6.46 -20.20
N PRO A 39 -4.61 5.88 -21.37
CA PRO A 39 -5.24 4.56 -21.44
C PRO A 39 -4.32 3.41 -21.00
N GLU A 40 -3.04 3.48 -21.27
CA GLU A 40 -2.07 2.45 -20.87
C GLU A 40 -1.89 2.45 -19.33
N CYS A 41 -1.80 3.64 -18.72
CA CYS A 41 -1.78 3.76 -17.26
C CYS A 41 -3.06 3.22 -16.63
N ARG A 42 -4.21 3.44 -17.24
CA ARG A 42 -5.49 2.86 -16.77
C ARG A 42 -5.51 1.34 -16.83
N GLN A 43 -4.97 0.76 -17.90
CA GLN A 43 -4.83 -0.71 -17.99
C GLN A 43 -3.94 -1.25 -16.90
N TYR A 44 -2.83 -0.57 -16.60
CA TYR A 44 -1.95 -0.96 -15.51
C TYR A 44 -2.63 -0.86 -14.14
N LEU A 45 -3.38 0.20 -13.85
CA LEU A 45 -4.14 0.35 -12.60
C LEU A 45 -5.15 -0.79 -12.39
N LEU A 46 -5.82 -1.25 -13.46
CA LEU A 46 -6.70 -2.42 -13.39
C LEU A 46 -5.93 -3.70 -13.11
N ARG A 47 -4.75 -3.85 -13.71
CA ARG A 47 -3.85 -4.97 -13.45
C ARG A 47 -3.36 -4.95 -12.00
N GLN A 48 -2.92 -3.81 -11.50
CA GLN A 48 -2.51 -3.64 -10.11
C GLN A 48 -3.66 -4.02 -9.16
N ALA A 49 -4.86 -3.50 -9.36
CA ALA A 49 -6.03 -3.83 -8.53
C ALA A 49 -6.35 -5.35 -8.53
N PHE A 50 -6.12 -6.04 -9.65
CA PHE A 50 -6.24 -7.49 -9.73
C PHE A 50 -5.17 -8.20 -8.91
N GLU A 51 -3.92 -7.74 -8.96
CA GLU A 51 -2.80 -8.29 -8.17
C GLU A 51 -3.05 -8.12 -6.66
N GLU A 52 -3.57 -6.96 -6.22
CA GLU A 52 -3.96 -6.74 -4.82
C GLU A 52 -5.04 -7.75 -4.34
N ALA A 53 -5.98 -8.10 -5.20
CA ALA A 53 -6.96 -9.13 -4.88
C ALA A 53 -6.32 -10.52 -4.73
N ILE A 54 -5.31 -10.84 -5.54
CA ILE A 54 -4.51 -12.08 -5.41
C ILE A 54 -3.69 -12.06 -4.12
N HIS A 55 -3.07 -10.92 -3.76
CA HIS A 55 -2.32 -10.77 -2.51
C HIS A 55 -3.20 -10.99 -1.30
N THR A 56 -4.39 -10.38 -1.25
CA THR A 56 -5.38 -10.59 -0.18
C THR A 56 -5.71 -12.07 -0.01
N HIS A 57 -5.94 -12.78 -1.11
CA HIS A 57 -6.21 -14.23 -1.08
C HIS A 57 -4.98 -15.03 -0.60
N ALA A 58 -3.76 -14.63 -0.99
CA ALA A 58 -2.53 -15.27 -0.52
C ALA A 58 -2.32 -15.10 0.99
N TYR A 59 -2.65 -13.95 1.56
CA TYR A 59 -2.59 -13.76 3.03
C TYR A 59 -3.62 -14.62 3.75
N GLN A 60 -4.84 -14.71 3.23
CA GLN A 60 -5.85 -15.61 3.78
C GLN A 60 -5.34 -17.04 3.79
N TYR A 61 -4.76 -17.50 2.70
CA TYR A 61 -4.17 -18.83 2.60
C TYR A 61 -3.02 -19.04 3.62
N CYS A 62 -2.17 -18.03 3.82
CA CYS A 62 -1.13 -18.08 4.85
C CYS A 62 -1.72 -18.21 6.25
N VAL A 63 -2.75 -17.44 6.58
CA VAL A 63 -3.45 -17.51 7.88
C VAL A 63 -4.00 -18.90 8.14
N GLN A 64 -4.68 -19.49 7.16
CA GLN A 64 -5.25 -20.84 7.23
C GLN A 64 -4.15 -21.91 7.36
N SER A 65 -3.11 -21.82 6.55
CA SER A 65 -1.98 -22.78 6.56
C SER A 65 -1.21 -22.80 7.86
N LEU A 66 -1.19 -21.68 8.58
CA LEU A 66 -0.53 -21.54 9.88
C LEU A 66 -1.47 -21.91 11.05
N GLY A 67 -2.71 -22.24 10.80
CA GLY A 67 -3.73 -22.51 11.83
C GLY A 67 -3.97 -21.32 12.74
N LEU A 68 -3.95 -20.10 12.18
CA LEU A 68 -4.24 -18.88 12.92
C LEU A 68 -5.75 -18.63 12.95
N ASP A 69 -6.20 -17.90 13.97
CA ASP A 69 -7.59 -17.46 14.06
C ASP A 69 -7.85 -16.34 13.03
N GLU A 70 -8.58 -16.65 11.98
CA GLU A 70 -8.90 -15.72 10.89
C GLU A 70 -9.64 -14.48 11.41
N ALA A 71 -10.62 -14.66 12.28
CA ALA A 71 -11.40 -13.55 12.83
C ALA A 71 -10.50 -12.59 13.61
N ARG A 72 -9.58 -13.10 14.41
CA ARG A 72 -8.60 -12.30 15.15
C ARG A 72 -7.64 -11.57 14.20
N ILE A 73 -7.08 -12.27 13.21
CA ILE A 73 -6.12 -11.67 12.27
C ILE A 73 -6.78 -10.53 11.47
N PHE A 74 -7.95 -10.78 10.89
CA PHE A 74 -8.64 -9.77 10.06
C PHE A 74 -9.27 -8.62 10.85
N ASN A 75 -9.41 -8.74 12.18
CA ASN A 75 -9.86 -7.65 13.05
C ASN A 75 -8.71 -6.84 13.69
N MET A 76 -7.45 -7.21 13.47
CA MET A 76 -6.30 -6.51 14.09
C MET A 76 -6.24 -5.02 13.77
N TYR A 77 -6.73 -4.59 12.61
CA TYR A 77 -6.79 -3.16 12.25
C TYR A 77 -7.73 -2.35 13.16
N ARG A 78 -8.64 -3.00 13.90
CA ARG A 78 -9.53 -2.36 14.89
C ARG A 78 -9.00 -2.45 16.31
N GLU A 79 -8.28 -3.51 16.62
CA GLU A 79 -7.95 -3.90 17.99
C GLU A 79 -6.48 -3.62 18.34
N LEU A 80 -5.60 -3.65 17.33
CA LEU A 80 -4.16 -3.51 17.54
C LEU A 80 -3.68 -2.11 17.12
N PRO A 81 -3.28 -1.24 18.06
CA PRO A 81 -2.88 0.13 17.75
C PRO A 81 -1.82 0.24 16.65
N ALA A 82 -0.82 -0.64 16.66
CA ALA A 82 0.25 -0.65 15.65
C ALA A 82 -0.24 -0.92 14.21
N VAL A 83 -1.37 -1.61 14.04
CA VAL A 83 -2.01 -1.84 12.73
C VAL A 83 -3.03 -0.75 12.45
N ALA A 84 -3.86 -0.39 13.44
CA ALA A 84 -4.87 0.64 13.35
C ALA A 84 -4.29 1.98 12.90
N THR A 85 -3.21 2.44 13.53
CA THR A 85 -2.57 3.73 13.22
C THR A 85 -2.12 3.82 11.76
N LYS A 86 -1.63 2.74 11.17
CA LYS A 86 -1.22 2.73 9.76
C LYS A 86 -2.42 2.83 8.82
N ALA A 87 -3.50 2.12 9.12
CA ALA A 87 -4.74 2.20 8.35
C ALA A 87 -5.38 3.59 8.48
N GLU A 88 -5.45 4.13 9.69
CA GLU A 88 -5.96 5.48 9.98
C GLU A 88 -5.14 6.56 9.26
N TRP A 89 -3.82 6.40 9.19
CA TRP A 89 -2.95 7.31 8.45
C TRP A 89 -3.26 7.30 6.95
N ALA A 90 -3.56 6.14 6.35
CA ALA A 90 -3.82 6.01 4.92
C ALA A 90 -5.22 6.51 4.49
N LEU A 91 -6.24 6.35 5.36
CA LEU A 91 -7.63 6.64 5.04
C LEU A 91 -7.89 8.06 4.50
N PRO A 92 -7.34 9.16 5.08
CA PRO A 92 -7.57 10.51 4.56
C PRO A 92 -7.17 10.69 3.11
N PHE A 93 -6.07 10.06 2.67
CA PHE A 93 -5.57 10.18 1.29
C PHE A 93 -6.47 9.40 0.31
N THR A 94 -6.93 8.22 0.70
CA THR A 94 -7.86 7.42 -0.10
C THR A 94 -9.23 8.10 -0.22
N GLN A 95 -9.75 8.65 0.86
CA GLN A 95 -11.03 9.37 0.89
C GLN A 95 -10.97 10.68 0.12
N SER A 96 -9.83 11.37 0.17
CA SER A 96 -9.57 12.62 -0.53
C SER A 96 -9.83 12.49 -2.03
N LEU A 97 -9.22 11.51 -2.69
CA LEU A 97 -9.39 11.26 -4.12
C LEU A 97 -10.74 10.59 -4.44
N GLY A 98 -11.33 9.89 -3.48
CA GLY A 98 -12.64 9.25 -3.61
C GLY A 98 -13.82 10.21 -3.57
N ASP A 99 -13.63 11.44 -3.09
CA ASP A 99 -14.67 12.46 -3.02
C ASP A 99 -15.28 12.71 -4.42
N PRO A 100 -16.61 12.55 -4.61
CA PRO A 100 -17.27 12.77 -5.89
C PRO A 100 -17.16 14.22 -6.39
N THR A 101 -16.94 15.17 -5.50
CA THR A 101 -16.79 16.59 -5.82
C THR A 101 -15.36 16.97 -6.21
N PHE A 102 -14.39 16.12 -5.89
CA PHE A 102 -13.00 16.38 -6.22
C PHE A 102 -12.75 16.31 -7.74
N LYS A 103 -12.17 17.37 -8.27
CA LYS A 103 -11.80 17.49 -9.68
C LYS A 103 -10.40 18.09 -9.78
N THR A 104 -9.58 17.53 -10.64
CA THR A 104 -8.31 18.13 -11.05
C THR A 104 -8.54 19.35 -11.96
N GLY A 105 -7.52 20.22 -12.08
CA GLY A 105 -7.55 21.37 -12.97
C GLY A 105 -7.13 22.69 -12.32
N THR A 106 -7.30 22.85 -11.00
CA THR A 106 -6.68 23.98 -10.29
C THR A 106 -5.31 23.60 -9.75
N HIS A 107 -4.44 24.57 -9.51
CA HIS A 107 -3.13 24.34 -8.90
C HIS A 107 -3.25 23.57 -7.56
N LYS A 108 -4.17 23.98 -6.70
CA LYS A 108 -4.41 23.37 -5.40
C LYS A 108 -4.89 21.91 -5.52
N ASP A 109 -5.82 21.64 -6.42
CA ASP A 109 -6.37 20.29 -6.60
C ASP A 109 -5.33 19.35 -7.25
N ASN A 110 -4.53 19.87 -8.17
CA ASN A 110 -3.43 19.11 -8.77
C ASN A 110 -2.33 18.79 -7.74
N GLN A 111 -1.98 19.72 -6.84
CA GLN A 111 -1.08 19.44 -5.70
C GLN A 111 -1.71 18.40 -4.76
N ARG A 112 -3.02 18.45 -4.48
CA ARG A 112 -3.71 17.46 -3.68
C ARG A 112 -3.61 16.07 -4.31
N LEU A 113 -3.85 15.94 -5.63
CA LEU A 113 -3.66 14.67 -6.33
C LEU A 113 -2.21 14.17 -6.20
N LEU A 114 -1.24 15.02 -6.43
CA LEU A 114 0.18 14.66 -6.33
C LEU A 114 0.58 14.21 -4.93
N ARG A 115 0.13 14.91 -3.88
CA ARG A 115 0.33 14.56 -2.48
C ARG A 115 -0.25 13.18 -2.17
N ASP A 116 -1.48 12.94 -2.59
CA ASP A 116 -2.20 11.71 -2.27
C ASP A 116 -1.59 10.51 -3.01
N LEU A 117 -1.06 10.71 -4.22
CA LEU A 117 -0.28 9.68 -4.94
C LEU A 117 1.07 9.40 -4.26
N ILE A 118 1.76 10.43 -3.74
CA ILE A 118 3.01 10.25 -2.99
C ILE A 118 2.73 9.47 -1.69
N ALA A 119 1.71 9.87 -0.93
CA ALA A 119 1.31 9.18 0.29
C ALA A 119 0.99 7.70 0.02
N PHE A 120 0.29 7.42 -1.06
CA PHE A 120 -0.14 6.09 -1.44
C PHE A 120 1.02 5.22 -1.96
N TYR A 121 1.69 5.62 -3.03
CA TYR A 121 2.70 4.78 -3.66
C TYR A 121 4.05 4.76 -2.93
N VAL A 122 4.49 5.92 -2.40
CA VAL A 122 5.83 6.01 -1.79
C VAL A 122 5.79 5.62 -0.32
N VAL A 123 4.82 6.15 0.45
CA VAL A 123 4.78 5.88 1.89
C VAL A 123 4.08 4.57 2.19
N PHE A 124 2.88 4.37 1.68
CA PHE A 124 2.08 3.22 2.05
C PHE A 124 2.59 1.93 1.36
N GLU A 125 2.60 1.86 0.04
CA GLU A 125 3.11 0.69 -0.70
C GLU A 125 4.64 0.57 -0.62
N GLY A 126 5.37 1.69 -0.61
CA GLY A 126 6.82 1.70 -0.49
C GLY A 126 7.29 1.41 0.94
N ILE A 127 7.13 2.36 1.86
CA ILE A 127 7.75 2.28 3.19
C ILE A 127 7.05 1.25 4.07
N PHE A 128 5.72 1.34 4.23
CA PHE A 128 5.01 0.47 5.18
C PHE A 128 5.04 -1.00 4.75
N PHE A 129 4.86 -1.30 3.48
CA PHE A 129 4.89 -2.67 2.98
C PHE A 129 6.29 -3.28 3.08
N TYR A 130 7.33 -2.55 2.68
CA TYR A 130 8.70 -3.08 2.71
C TYR A 130 9.20 -3.36 4.13
N VAL A 131 8.77 -2.60 5.14
CA VAL A 131 9.05 -2.92 6.55
C VAL A 131 8.45 -4.28 6.91
N GLY A 132 7.21 -4.55 6.52
CA GLY A 132 6.56 -5.84 6.75
C GLY A 132 7.24 -6.98 5.99
N PHE A 133 7.56 -6.79 4.72
CA PHE A 133 8.25 -7.79 3.90
C PHE A 133 9.59 -8.18 4.49
N THR A 134 10.41 -7.22 4.92
CA THR A 134 11.73 -7.52 5.51
C THR A 134 11.62 -8.38 6.77
N GLN A 135 10.58 -8.19 7.57
CA GLN A 135 10.34 -9.00 8.77
C GLN A 135 10.02 -10.46 8.41
N ILE A 136 9.09 -10.70 7.49
CA ILE A 136 8.72 -12.05 7.06
C ILE A 136 9.89 -12.73 6.33
N LEU A 137 10.53 -12.04 5.40
CA LEU A 137 11.66 -12.59 4.64
C LEU A 137 12.88 -12.90 5.52
N SER A 138 13.06 -12.17 6.63
CA SER A 138 14.10 -12.46 7.60
C SER A 138 13.93 -13.83 8.27
N LEU A 139 12.69 -14.29 8.43
CA LEU A 139 12.39 -15.65 8.91
C LEU A 139 12.75 -16.69 7.87
N GLY A 140 12.41 -16.46 6.60
CA GLY A 140 12.78 -17.35 5.50
C GLY A 140 14.28 -17.57 5.38
N ARG A 141 15.08 -16.51 5.53
CA ARG A 141 16.56 -16.61 5.55
C ARG A 141 17.11 -17.48 6.70
N ARG A 142 16.32 -17.69 7.75
CA ARG A 142 16.65 -18.56 8.90
C ARG A 142 15.97 -19.94 8.80
N ASN A 143 15.52 -20.33 7.60
CA ASN A 143 14.78 -21.56 7.35
C ASN A 143 13.51 -21.70 8.21
N LYS A 144 12.85 -20.58 8.51
CA LYS A 144 11.56 -20.54 9.21
C LYS A 144 10.49 -20.04 8.27
N LEU A 145 9.29 -20.66 8.28
CA LEU A 145 8.15 -20.27 7.44
C LEU A 145 8.54 -20.13 5.95
N THR A 146 9.30 -21.07 5.42
CA THR A 146 9.84 -20.99 4.05
C THR A 146 8.77 -20.85 3.00
N GLY A 147 7.62 -21.54 3.14
CA GLY A 147 6.48 -21.41 2.22
C GLY A 147 5.84 -20.03 2.28
N VAL A 148 5.61 -19.48 3.47
CA VAL A 148 5.09 -18.11 3.64
C VAL A 148 6.10 -17.11 3.07
N SER A 149 7.38 -17.26 3.39
CA SER A 149 8.43 -16.40 2.86
C SER A 149 8.49 -16.42 1.33
N GLN A 150 8.26 -17.58 0.71
CA GLN A 150 8.19 -17.71 -0.75
C GLN A 150 6.99 -16.95 -1.34
N GLN A 151 5.81 -17.03 -0.72
CA GLN A 151 4.65 -16.23 -1.13
C GLN A 151 4.97 -14.73 -1.05
N PHE A 152 5.56 -14.28 0.05
CA PHE A 152 5.96 -12.88 0.21
C PHE A 152 7.04 -12.42 -0.77
N GLN A 153 7.86 -13.30 -1.31
CA GLN A 153 8.80 -12.95 -2.41
C GLN A 153 8.05 -12.64 -3.72
N TYR A 154 6.99 -13.39 -4.03
CA TYR A 154 6.16 -13.10 -5.20
C TYR A 154 5.41 -11.78 -5.04
N ILE A 155 4.80 -11.55 -3.89
CA ILE A 155 4.10 -10.31 -3.57
C ILE A 155 5.08 -9.13 -3.65
N LEU A 156 6.24 -9.19 -3.00
CA LEU A 156 7.25 -8.14 -3.04
C LEU A 156 7.67 -7.78 -4.47
N ARG A 157 7.73 -8.75 -5.38
CA ARG A 157 8.02 -8.49 -6.80
C ARG A 157 6.94 -7.64 -7.43
N ASP A 158 5.67 -7.96 -7.17
CA ASP A 158 4.54 -7.23 -7.71
C ASP A 158 4.50 -5.82 -7.12
N GLU A 159 4.67 -5.68 -5.81
CA GLU A 159 4.76 -4.38 -5.11
C GLU A 159 5.91 -3.50 -5.60
N SER A 160 7.02 -4.11 -6.00
CA SER A 160 8.13 -3.36 -6.61
C SER A 160 7.72 -2.74 -7.96
N MET A 161 6.88 -3.42 -8.73
CA MET A 161 6.34 -2.88 -9.98
C MET A 161 5.30 -1.80 -9.71
N HIS A 162 4.43 -1.98 -8.71
CA HIS A 162 3.42 -1.01 -8.31
C HIS A 162 4.08 0.30 -7.88
N MET A 163 5.03 0.24 -6.98
CA MET A 163 5.78 1.41 -6.50
C MET A 163 6.50 2.14 -7.65
N ASN A 164 7.20 1.40 -8.54
CA ASN A 164 7.89 2.02 -9.67
C ASN A 164 6.92 2.71 -10.63
N PHE A 165 5.78 2.08 -10.95
CA PHE A 165 4.73 2.71 -11.74
C PHE A 165 4.22 3.99 -11.08
N GLY A 166 3.96 3.96 -9.77
CA GLY A 166 3.53 5.14 -9.03
C GLY A 166 4.55 6.27 -9.07
N ILE A 167 5.84 5.95 -8.91
CA ILE A 167 6.94 6.93 -9.03
C ILE A 167 6.98 7.54 -10.45
N ASP A 168 6.80 6.72 -11.48
CA ASP A 168 6.79 7.21 -12.87
C ASP A 168 5.59 8.14 -13.13
N VAL A 169 4.40 7.79 -12.64
CA VAL A 169 3.20 8.65 -12.71
C VAL A 169 3.44 9.98 -11.97
N ILE A 170 3.98 9.94 -10.75
CA ILE A 170 4.30 11.12 -9.96
C ILE A 170 5.30 12.01 -10.72
N ASN A 171 6.35 11.45 -11.27
CA ASN A 171 7.34 12.19 -12.04
C ASN A 171 6.75 12.77 -13.32
N GLN A 172 5.89 12.04 -14.01
CA GLN A 172 5.20 12.54 -15.21
C GLN A 172 4.29 13.72 -14.87
N LEU A 173 3.51 13.64 -13.79
CA LEU A 173 2.67 14.76 -13.33
C LEU A 173 3.49 16.01 -12.98
N LYS A 174 4.66 15.82 -12.34
CA LYS A 174 5.59 16.93 -12.06
C LYS A 174 6.16 17.54 -13.36
N ASN A 175 6.49 16.72 -14.33
CA ASN A 175 7.01 17.19 -15.63
C ASN A 175 5.95 17.97 -16.43
N GLU A 176 4.71 17.50 -16.43
CA GLU A 176 3.58 18.18 -17.07
C GLU A 176 3.19 19.48 -16.35
N ASN A 177 3.42 19.56 -15.06
CA ASN A 177 2.99 20.67 -14.20
C ASN A 177 4.13 21.09 -13.25
N PRO A 178 5.25 21.63 -13.75
CA PRO A 178 6.44 21.91 -12.93
C PRO A 178 6.19 22.93 -11.80
N THR A 179 5.19 23.78 -11.95
CA THR A 179 4.80 24.76 -10.91
C THR A 179 4.19 24.13 -9.67
N LEU A 180 3.78 22.85 -9.70
CA LEU A 180 3.24 22.16 -8.54
C LEU A 180 4.32 21.83 -7.51
N TRP A 181 5.58 21.67 -7.93
CA TRP A 181 6.69 21.22 -7.09
C TRP A 181 7.42 22.39 -6.44
N THR A 182 6.69 23.21 -5.67
CA THR A 182 7.24 24.36 -4.94
C THR A 182 8.06 23.91 -3.72
N GLU A 183 8.91 24.82 -3.18
CA GLU A 183 9.68 24.51 -1.97
C GLU A 183 8.79 24.20 -0.77
N GLU A 184 7.67 24.91 -0.62
CA GLU A 184 6.69 24.66 0.43
C GLU A 184 6.07 23.26 0.30
N PHE A 185 5.70 22.86 -0.93
CA PHE A 185 5.14 21.55 -1.18
C PHE A 185 6.17 20.44 -0.97
N GLN A 186 7.43 20.66 -1.34
CA GLN A 186 8.52 19.72 -1.03
C GLN A 186 8.67 19.52 0.47
N GLN A 187 8.63 20.60 1.26
CA GLN A 187 8.73 20.52 2.71
C GLN A 187 7.51 19.80 3.32
N GLU A 188 6.32 20.03 2.78
CA GLU A 188 5.12 19.29 3.16
C GLU A 188 5.31 17.77 2.93
N MET A 189 5.86 17.37 1.78
CA MET A 189 6.12 15.95 1.48
C MET A 189 7.21 15.35 2.38
N ILE A 190 8.26 16.10 2.70
CA ILE A 190 9.26 15.65 3.66
C ILE A 190 8.62 15.39 5.02
N ASN A 191 7.79 16.32 5.51
CA ASN A 191 7.11 16.17 6.79
C ASN A 191 6.06 15.03 6.79
N LEU A 192 5.52 14.69 5.63
CA LEU A 192 4.60 13.57 5.48
C LEU A 192 5.31 12.20 5.63
N ILE A 193 6.59 12.15 5.21
CA ILE A 193 7.40 10.92 5.17
C ILE A 193 8.17 10.69 6.49
N THR A 194 8.51 11.75 7.20
CA THR A 194 9.33 11.71 8.43
C THR A 194 8.50 11.76 9.70
#